data_c36053897f1833af5a418d3a66c702d3
#
_entry.id   c36053897f1833af5a418d3a66c702d3
#
_cell.length_a   1.000
_cell.length_b   1.000
_cell.length_c   1.000
_cell.angle_alpha   90.00
_cell.angle_beta   90.00
_cell.angle_gamma   90.00
#
_symmetry.space_group_name_H-M   'P 1'
#
loop_
_entity.id
_entity.type
_entity.pdbx_description
1 polymer ?
#
loop_
_entity_poly.entity_id
_entity_poly.type
_entity_poly.pdbx_seq_one_letter_code
_entity_poly.pdbx_strand_id
1 'polypeptide(L)'
;MPQPDCLDGVDVPADWADAARRICRSGFDRVLILGPADVGKSTFAQFLMKAARNVDRRAALVDADVGQKTVGPPACVTLGYLDGDTPVLSSLAFVGTTNPVHGWQRLIQGVGRMIDTADADLVVNTGGLLAGPGRRLKAAKIAAAQPDLLVVLGHDPMLESILCDNERRPSLRLAPSPQARRKTDAERRAARRAAFRRYFENASLRSVRTDRLQIEGGPAPGIAPPERLLVGLADAGGRDLALAIVAAARPETGVLDLLMPEIREQPARLIRGAIFLDANFAERQSAATV
;
A
#
# COMPACT_ATOMS: atom_id res chain seq x y z
N MET A 1 6.82 -14.00 -31.89
CA MET A 1 6.45 -13.11 -30.77
C MET A 1 7.02 -13.74 -29.51
N PRO A 2 7.86 -13.06 -28.72
CA PRO A 2 8.33 -13.63 -27.47
C PRO A 2 7.13 -13.89 -26.55
N GLN A 3 7.09 -15.08 -25.97
CA GLN A 3 6.14 -15.41 -24.91
C GLN A 3 6.38 -14.44 -23.75
N PRO A 4 5.34 -14.02 -23.00
CA PRO A 4 5.50 -13.27 -21.76
C PRO A 4 6.05 -14.24 -20.72
N ASP A 5 7.37 -14.48 -20.79
CA ASP A 5 8.05 -15.46 -19.96
C ASP A 5 8.22 -14.93 -18.54
N CYS A 6 7.65 -15.69 -17.63
CA CYS A 6 8.07 -15.95 -16.26
C CYS A 6 8.44 -14.72 -15.43
N LEU A 7 7.64 -14.45 -14.43
CA LEU A 7 8.20 -13.99 -13.17
C LEU A 7 9.19 -15.09 -12.73
N ASP A 8 10.48 -14.78 -12.59
CA ASP A 8 11.51 -15.76 -12.25
C ASP A 8 11.03 -16.67 -11.11
N GLY A 9 10.82 -17.95 -11.41
CA GLY A 9 10.37 -18.97 -10.46
C GLY A 9 8.87 -18.98 -10.11
N VAL A 10 8.02 -18.18 -10.77
CA VAL A 10 6.56 -18.21 -10.57
C VAL A 10 5.91 -18.86 -11.78
N ASP A 11 5.20 -19.99 -11.56
CA ASP A 11 4.35 -20.60 -12.56
C ASP A 11 3.12 -19.71 -12.79
N VAL A 12 3.08 -19.09 -13.97
CA VAL A 12 2.00 -18.18 -14.36
C VAL A 12 0.89 -18.97 -15.02
N PRO A 13 -0.34 -18.98 -14.47
CA PRO A 13 -1.47 -19.65 -15.12
C PRO A 13 -1.69 -19.13 -16.55
N ALA A 14 -2.07 -20.04 -17.45
CA ALA A 14 -2.29 -19.69 -18.85
C ALA A 14 -3.35 -18.58 -19.03
N ASP A 15 -4.39 -18.58 -18.20
CA ASP A 15 -5.42 -17.53 -18.19
C ASP A 15 -4.89 -16.17 -17.78
N TRP A 16 -3.84 -16.10 -16.93
CA TRP A 16 -3.19 -14.83 -16.57
C TRP A 16 -2.44 -14.21 -17.75
N ALA A 17 -1.73 -15.04 -18.52
CA ALA A 17 -1.01 -14.58 -19.71
C ALA A 17 -1.98 -14.04 -20.78
N ASP A 18 -3.09 -14.75 -21.01
CA ASP A 18 -4.15 -14.32 -21.93
C ASP A 18 -4.82 -13.03 -21.45
N ALA A 19 -5.13 -12.94 -20.16
CA ALA A 19 -5.71 -11.76 -19.55
C ALA A 19 -4.78 -10.53 -19.68
N ALA A 20 -3.50 -10.67 -19.35
CA ALA A 20 -2.53 -9.57 -19.46
C ALA A 20 -2.40 -9.08 -20.91
N ARG A 21 -2.29 -10.01 -21.89
CA ARG A 21 -2.27 -9.64 -23.32
C ARG A 21 -3.53 -8.87 -23.73
N ARG A 22 -4.70 -9.33 -23.29
CA ARG A 22 -5.98 -8.68 -23.57
C ARG A 22 -6.05 -7.29 -22.94
N ILE A 23 -5.70 -7.17 -21.68
CA ILE A 23 -5.69 -5.88 -20.94
C ILE A 23 -4.77 -4.89 -21.64
N CYS A 24 -3.54 -5.27 -21.94
CA CYS A 24 -2.57 -4.39 -22.60
C CYS A 24 -2.99 -3.94 -24.00
N ARG A 25 -3.81 -4.73 -24.71
CA ARG A 25 -4.29 -4.38 -26.08
C ARG A 25 -5.61 -3.60 -26.08
N SER A 26 -6.41 -3.69 -25.04
CA SER A 26 -7.79 -3.17 -25.01
C SER A 26 -7.90 -1.72 -24.56
N GLY A 27 -6.77 -1.04 -24.24
CA GLY A 27 -6.78 0.35 -23.83
C GLY A 27 -7.40 0.59 -22.44
N PHE A 28 -7.40 -0.40 -21.55
CA PHE A 28 -7.76 -0.19 -20.15
C PHE A 28 -6.61 0.56 -19.46
N ASP A 29 -6.91 1.75 -18.93
CA ASP A 29 -5.92 2.60 -18.28
C ASP A 29 -5.89 2.39 -16.76
N ARG A 30 -6.98 1.85 -16.18
CA ARG A 30 -7.10 1.59 -14.74
C ARG A 30 -7.67 0.20 -14.46
N VAL A 31 -6.83 -0.69 -13.96
CA VAL A 31 -7.22 -2.05 -13.61
C VAL A 31 -7.19 -2.20 -12.09
N LEU A 32 -8.30 -2.60 -11.48
CA LEU A 32 -8.37 -2.87 -10.04
C LEU A 32 -8.53 -4.36 -9.79
N ILE A 33 -7.66 -4.91 -8.92
CA ILE A 33 -7.59 -6.34 -8.63
C ILE A 33 -8.30 -6.65 -7.33
N LEU A 34 -9.29 -7.54 -7.40
CA LEU A 34 -10.10 -8.06 -6.30
C LEU A 34 -9.80 -9.54 -6.05
N GLY A 35 -10.08 -10.01 -4.86
CA GLY A 35 -9.97 -11.41 -4.47
C GLY A 35 -9.70 -11.58 -2.98
N PRO A 36 -9.93 -12.79 -2.42
CA PRO A 36 -9.60 -13.09 -1.04
C PRO A 36 -8.10 -13.00 -0.76
N ALA A 37 -7.71 -13.18 0.50
CA ALA A 37 -6.28 -13.21 0.85
C ALA A 37 -5.58 -14.40 0.16
N ASP A 38 -4.31 -14.17 -0.20
CA ASP A 38 -3.37 -15.20 -0.64
C ASP A 38 -3.72 -15.94 -1.96
N VAL A 39 -4.53 -15.35 -2.83
CA VAL A 39 -4.86 -15.91 -4.16
C VAL A 39 -3.92 -15.49 -5.28
N GLY A 40 -2.88 -14.71 -5.00
CA GLY A 40 -1.91 -14.25 -6.00
C GLY A 40 -2.14 -12.85 -6.56
N LYS A 41 -3.01 -12.01 -5.96
CA LYS A 41 -3.29 -10.64 -6.46
C LYS A 41 -2.04 -9.80 -6.69
N SER A 42 -1.14 -9.77 -5.72
CA SER A 42 0.12 -9.00 -5.81
C SER A 42 1.06 -9.55 -6.88
N THR A 43 1.04 -10.87 -7.08
CA THR A 43 1.81 -11.52 -8.14
C THR A 43 1.24 -11.16 -9.51
N PHE A 44 -0.09 -11.23 -9.67
CA PHE A 44 -0.74 -10.82 -10.91
C PHE A 44 -0.54 -9.34 -11.21
N ALA A 45 -0.58 -8.47 -10.19
CA ALA A 45 -0.31 -7.04 -10.36
C ALA A 45 1.09 -6.79 -10.95
N GLN A 46 2.13 -7.43 -10.40
CA GLN A 46 3.48 -7.33 -10.93
C GLN A 46 3.62 -7.94 -12.33
N PHE A 47 2.97 -9.09 -12.56
CA PHE A 47 2.94 -9.71 -13.88
C PHE A 47 2.31 -8.79 -14.94
N LEU A 48 1.19 -8.14 -14.60
CA LEU A 48 0.52 -7.20 -15.51
C LEU A 48 1.40 -5.96 -15.81
N MET A 49 2.10 -5.42 -14.81
CA MET A 49 3.05 -4.33 -15.03
C MET A 49 4.17 -4.72 -16.01
N LYS A 50 4.75 -5.93 -15.84
CA LYS A 50 5.79 -6.44 -16.76
C LYS A 50 5.21 -6.66 -18.17
N ALA A 51 4.00 -7.20 -18.26
CA ALA A 51 3.32 -7.38 -19.54
C ALA A 51 3.05 -6.05 -20.27
N ALA A 52 2.67 -5.00 -19.54
CA ALA A 52 2.49 -3.67 -20.10
C ALA A 52 3.80 -3.10 -20.64
N ARG A 53 4.91 -3.22 -19.88
CA ARG A 53 6.24 -2.81 -20.34
C ARG A 53 6.68 -3.53 -21.61
N ASN A 54 6.38 -4.82 -21.74
CA ASN A 54 6.73 -5.61 -22.94
C ASN A 54 6.01 -5.17 -24.23
N VAL A 55 5.03 -4.28 -24.10
CA VAL A 55 4.32 -3.64 -25.23
C VAL A 55 4.47 -2.10 -25.19
N ASP A 56 5.57 -1.62 -24.59
CA ASP A 56 5.93 -0.22 -24.48
C ASP A 56 4.87 0.66 -23.80
N ARG A 57 4.05 0.08 -22.90
CA ARG A 57 3.14 0.82 -22.04
C ARG A 57 3.77 1.02 -20.66
N ARG A 58 3.74 2.25 -20.18
CA ARG A 58 4.17 2.58 -18.83
C ARG A 58 3.04 2.27 -17.85
N ALA A 59 3.29 1.41 -16.87
CA ALA A 59 2.33 1.05 -15.84
C ALA A 59 2.86 1.39 -14.44
N ALA A 60 1.98 1.86 -13.57
CA ALA A 60 2.24 2.13 -12.17
C ALA A 60 1.40 1.24 -11.26
N LEU A 61 1.98 0.80 -10.15
CA LEU A 61 1.30 0.03 -9.11
C LEU A 61 0.83 0.94 -7.99
N VAL A 62 -0.48 1.08 -7.83
CA VAL A 62 -1.07 1.61 -6.60
C VAL A 62 -1.34 0.44 -5.66
N ASP A 63 -0.49 0.27 -4.65
CA ASP A 63 -0.66 -0.80 -3.68
C ASP A 63 -1.49 -0.31 -2.48
N ALA A 64 -2.79 -0.62 -2.52
CA ALA A 64 -3.76 -0.27 -1.49
C ALA A 64 -3.98 -1.38 -0.43
N ASP A 65 -3.08 -2.38 -0.35
CA ASP A 65 -3.00 -3.28 0.80
C ASP A 65 -2.09 -2.66 1.87
N VAL A 66 -2.65 -2.20 2.98
CA VAL A 66 -1.87 -1.56 4.06
C VAL A 66 -1.13 -2.56 4.94
N GLY A 67 -1.46 -3.84 4.83
CA GLY A 67 -0.89 -4.91 5.67
C GLY A 67 0.20 -5.70 4.96
N GLN A 68 -0.03 -6.10 3.70
CA GLN A 68 0.91 -6.95 2.95
C GLN A 68 1.35 -6.21 1.69
N LYS A 69 2.54 -5.64 1.75
CA LYS A 69 3.03 -4.73 0.70
C LYS A 69 3.77 -5.47 -0.42
N THR A 70 3.50 -5.05 -1.63
CA THR A 70 4.30 -5.35 -2.82
C THR A 70 5.43 -4.33 -2.97
N VAL A 71 5.14 -3.06 -2.73
CA VAL A 71 6.09 -1.95 -2.83
C VAL A 71 5.92 -0.99 -1.66
N GLY A 72 7.04 -0.54 -1.09
CA GLY A 72 7.07 0.41 0.02
C GLY A 72 6.72 -0.18 1.40
N PRO A 73 6.52 0.68 2.41
CA PRO A 73 6.29 0.27 3.78
C PRO A 73 4.82 -0.07 4.06
N PRO A 74 4.54 -0.96 5.03
CA PRO A 74 3.19 -1.14 5.57
C PRO A 74 2.62 0.16 6.17
N ALA A 75 1.33 0.13 6.48
CA ALA A 75 0.58 1.28 6.99
C ALA A 75 0.50 2.48 6.04
N CYS A 76 0.69 2.25 4.73
CA CYS A 76 0.58 3.23 3.66
C CYS A 76 -0.23 2.69 2.47
N VAL A 77 -0.79 3.58 1.68
CA VAL A 77 -1.04 3.36 0.26
C VAL A 77 0.20 3.84 -0.48
N THR A 78 0.70 3.07 -1.43
CA THR A 78 1.95 3.39 -2.11
C THR A 78 1.79 3.36 -3.62
N LEU A 79 2.54 4.21 -4.30
CA LEU A 79 2.69 4.24 -5.74
C LEU A 79 4.10 3.77 -6.09
N GLY A 80 4.21 2.86 -7.03
CA GLY A 80 5.51 2.38 -7.50
C GLY A 80 5.53 2.14 -9.00
N TYR A 81 6.73 2.21 -9.56
CA TYR A 81 7.03 1.93 -10.96
C TYR A 81 8.04 0.79 -11.05
N LEU A 82 8.12 0.13 -12.19
CA LEU A 82 9.17 -0.86 -12.43
C LEU A 82 10.53 -0.16 -12.66
N ASP A 83 11.53 -0.59 -11.89
CA ASP A 83 12.94 -0.43 -12.19
C ASP A 83 13.50 -1.82 -12.48
N GLY A 84 13.89 -2.04 -13.73
CA GLY A 84 14.08 -3.41 -14.22
C GLY A 84 12.80 -4.23 -13.97
N ASP A 85 12.93 -5.36 -13.28
CA ASP A 85 11.83 -6.27 -12.98
C ASP A 85 11.20 -6.07 -11.59
N THR A 86 11.66 -5.09 -10.84
CA THR A 86 11.25 -4.87 -9.45
C THR A 86 10.44 -3.58 -9.32
N PRO A 87 9.27 -3.62 -8.67
CA PRO A 87 8.55 -2.40 -8.33
C PRO A 87 9.31 -1.59 -7.27
N VAL A 88 9.60 -0.34 -7.58
CA VAL A 88 10.28 0.63 -6.69
C VAL A 88 9.31 1.71 -6.25
N LEU A 89 9.39 2.09 -4.98
CA LEU A 89 8.54 3.13 -4.38
C LEU A 89 8.83 4.50 -5.01
N SER A 90 7.79 5.15 -5.50
CA SER A 90 7.83 6.54 -6.00
C SER A 90 7.17 7.51 -5.01
N SER A 91 6.00 7.16 -4.50
CA SER A 91 5.23 8.01 -3.59
C SER A 91 4.45 7.17 -2.59
N LEU A 92 4.07 7.78 -1.48
CA LEU A 92 3.26 7.13 -0.45
C LEU A 92 2.21 8.08 0.13
N ALA A 93 1.15 7.48 0.69
CA ALA A 93 0.15 8.15 1.50
C ALA A 93 0.02 7.40 2.83
N PHE A 94 0.33 8.09 3.93
CA PHE A 94 0.35 7.50 5.26
C PHE A 94 -1.05 7.21 5.80
N VAL A 95 -1.31 5.96 6.13
CA VAL A 95 -2.57 5.48 6.74
C VAL A 95 -2.44 5.37 8.27
N GLY A 96 -1.26 5.02 8.74
CA GLY A 96 -0.92 4.96 10.16
C GLY A 96 -1.27 3.64 10.85
N THR A 97 -1.85 2.68 10.14
CA THR A 97 -2.19 1.35 10.68
C THR A 97 -2.16 0.29 9.59
N THR A 98 -1.87 -0.95 9.97
CA THR A 98 -1.98 -2.13 9.08
C THR A 98 -3.39 -2.73 9.06
N ASN A 99 -4.29 -2.23 9.90
CA ASN A 99 -5.71 -2.62 9.88
C ASN A 99 -6.49 -1.66 8.96
N PRO A 100 -6.99 -2.13 7.80
CA PRO A 100 -7.67 -1.27 6.84
C PRO A 100 -8.99 -0.69 7.34
N VAL A 101 -9.60 -1.30 8.37
CA VAL A 101 -10.85 -0.81 8.96
C VAL A 101 -10.57 0.39 9.87
N HIS A 102 -9.53 0.31 10.69
CA HIS A 102 -9.15 1.42 11.58
C HIS A 102 -8.60 2.61 10.81
N GLY A 103 -7.93 2.38 9.66
CA GLY A 103 -7.38 3.42 8.81
C GLY A 103 -8.27 3.83 7.63
N TRP A 104 -9.56 3.50 7.66
CA TRP A 104 -10.49 3.62 6.52
C TRP A 104 -10.39 4.94 5.75
N GLN A 105 -10.59 6.04 6.44
CA GLN A 105 -10.64 7.36 5.80
C GLN A 105 -9.33 7.71 5.10
N ARG A 106 -8.20 7.55 5.80
CA ARG A 106 -6.87 7.82 5.24
C ARG A 106 -6.51 6.86 4.11
N LEU A 107 -6.95 5.60 4.23
CA LEU A 107 -6.75 4.59 3.18
C LEU A 107 -7.44 5.01 1.87
N ILE A 108 -8.70 5.42 1.93
CA ILE A 108 -9.45 5.82 0.72
C ILE A 108 -8.91 7.12 0.14
N GLN A 109 -8.61 8.12 0.97
CA GLN A 109 -7.95 9.35 0.54
C GLN A 109 -6.58 9.06 -0.08
N GLY A 110 -5.82 8.12 0.52
CA GLY A 110 -4.52 7.70 0.00
C GLY A 110 -4.62 7.03 -1.36
N VAL A 111 -5.64 6.21 -1.60
CA VAL A 111 -5.90 5.63 -2.93
C VAL A 111 -6.12 6.74 -3.96
N GLY A 112 -6.99 7.70 -3.70
CA GLY A 112 -7.23 8.84 -4.60
C GLY A 112 -5.93 9.62 -4.88
N ARG A 113 -5.19 10.00 -3.82
CA ARG A 113 -3.93 10.74 -3.97
C ARG A 113 -2.88 10.01 -4.80
N MET A 114 -2.73 8.69 -4.63
CA MET A 114 -1.76 7.92 -5.42
C MET A 114 -2.17 7.80 -6.88
N ILE A 115 -3.47 7.75 -7.16
CA ILE A 115 -4.01 7.77 -8.52
C ILE A 115 -3.76 9.13 -9.18
N ASP A 116 -4.06 10.23 -8.48
CA ASP A 116 -3.87 11.58 -9.00
C ASP A 116 -2.38 11.94 -9.21
N THR A 117 -1.49 11.28 -8.47
CA THR A 117 -0.03 11.47 -8.60
C THR A 117 0.57 10.69 -9.76
N ALA A 118 -0.09 9.61 -10.20
CA ALA A 118 0.45 8.74 -11.22
C ALA A 118 0.31 9.35 -12.63
N ASP A 119 1.33 9.15 -13.46
CA ASP A 119 1.41 9.60 -14.85
C ASP A 119 1.51 8.40 -15.82
N ALA A 120 0.82 7.31 -15.52
CA ALA A 120 0.90 6.02 -16.23
C ALA A 120 -0.42 5.25 -16.10
N ASP A 121 -0.54 4.15 -16.85
CA ASP A 121 -1.61 3.17 -16.65
C ASP A 121 -1.56 2.60 -15.24
N LEU A 122 -2.70 2.38 -14.62
CA LEU A 122 -2.79 2.01 -13.21
C LEU A 122 -3.16 0.55 -13.00
N VAL A 123 -2.35 -0.13 -12.22
CA VAL A 123 -2.68 -1.42 -11.61
C VAL A 123 -2.91 -1.19 -10.11
N VAL A 124 -4.16 -1.29 -9.67
CA VAL A 124 -4.54 -1.08 -8.27
C VAL A 124 -4.65 -2.42 -7.55
N ASN A 125 -3.67 -2.75 -6.72
CA ASN A 125 -3.70 -3.93 -5.87
C ASN A 125 -4.48 -3.66 -4.58
N THR A 126 -5.30 -4.61 -4.13
CA THR A 126 -6.13 -4.47 -2.92
C THR A 126 -5.91 -5.60 -1.92
N GLY A 127 -6.07 -5.32 -0.62
CA GLY A 127 -6.03 -6.34 0.44
C GLY A 127 -7.16 -7.36 0.31
N GLY A 128 -7.01 -8.50 0.98
CA GLY A 128 -7.92 -9.65 0.87
C GLY A 128 -9.18 -9.60 1.74
N LEU A 129 -9.42 -8.53 2.51
CA LEU A 129 -10.61 -8.43 3.36
C LEU A 129 -11.88 -8.28 2.51
N LEU A 130 -12.78 -9.27 2.59
CA LEU A 130 -14.07 -9.30 1.88
C LEU A 130 -15.26 -9.31 2.84
N ALA A 131 -15.18 -10.08 3.93
CA ALA A 131 -16.26 -10.22 4.90
C ALA A 131 -16.43 -8.98 5.80
N GLY A 132 -17.61 -8.84 6.41
CA GLY A 132 -17.93 -7.75 7.32
C GLY A 132 -17.75 -6.38 6.65
N PRO A 133 -16.88 -5.49 7.18
CA PRO A 133 -16.65 -4.18 6.60
C PRO A 133 -15.93 -4.24 5.24
N GLY A 134 -15.43 -5.41 4.83
CA GLY A 134 -14.64 -5.59 3.61
C GLY A 134 -15.39 -5.20 2.33
N ARG A 135 -16.68 -5.55 2.20
CA ARG A 135 -17.52 -5.15 1.05
C ARG A 135 -17.57 -3.63 0.90
N ARG A 136 -17.88 -2.92 1.99
CA ARG A 136 -17.93 -1.45 1.97
C ARG A 136 -16.56 -0.84 1.63
N LEU A 137 -15.48 -1.42 2.17
CA LEU A 137 -14.12 -0.97 1.88
C LEU A 137 -13.76 -1.19 0.40
N LYS A 138 -14.19 -2.31 -0.21
CA LYS A 138 -13.99 -2.53 -1.65
C LYS A 138 -14.79 -1.53 -2.48
N ALA A 139 -16.05 -1.30 -2.14
CA ALA A 139 -16.89 -0.30 -2.82
C ALA A 139 -16.24 1.09 -2.76
N ALA A 140 -15.73 1.51 -1.59
CA ALA A 140 -15.05 2.79 -1.44
C ALA A 140 -13.75 2.87 -2.26
N LYS A 141 -12.96 1.78 -2.33
CA LYS A 141 -11.76 1.73 -3.18
C LYS A 141 -12.10 1.78 -4.67
N ILE A 142 -13.14 1.08 -5.11
CA ILE A 142 -13.62 1.11 -6.50
C ILE A 142 -14.10 2.54 -6.84
N ALA A 143 -14.84 3.17 -5.93
CA ALA A 143 -15.30 4.55 -6.11
C ALA A 143 -14.14 5.55 -6.19
N ALA A 144 -13.11 5.40 -5.35
CA ALA A 144 -11.92 6.26 -5.38
C ALA A 144 -11.04 6.00 -6.62
N ALA A 145 -10.90 4.72 -7.01
CA ALA A 145 -10.03 4.35 -8.12
C ALA A 145 -10.67 4.56 -9.50
N GLN A 146 -12.02 4.55 -9.59
CA GLN A 146 -12.73 4.63 -10.87
C GLN A 146 -12.12 3.70 -11.96
N PRO A 147 -11.99 2.39 -11.70
CA PRO A 147 -11.32 1.49 -12.65
C PRO A 147 -12.15 1.26 -13.91
N ASP A 148 -11.47 1.08 -15.04
CA ASP A 148 -12.08 0.68 -16.32
C ASP A 148 -12.35 -0.82 -16.36
N LEU A 149 -11.57 -1.59 -15.59
CA LEU A 149 -11.67 -3.04 -15.51
C LEU A 149 -11.50 -3.52 -14.06
N LEU A 150 -12.38 -4.43 -13.64
CA LEU A 150 -12.22 -5.21 -12.42
C LEU A 150 -11.63 -6.58 -12.77
N VAL A 151 -10.45 -6.90 -12.25
CA VAL A 151 -9.88 -8.25 -12.32
C VAL A 151 -10.16 -8.96 -11.00
N VAL A 152 -10.78 -10.14 -11.09
CA VAL A 152 -11.22 -10.92 -9.92
C VAL A 152 -10.47 -12.23 -9.87
N LEU A 153 -9.63 -12.43 -8.85
CA LEU A 153 -8.90 -13.67 -8.62
C LEU A 153 -9.63 -14.53 -7.58
N GLY A 154 -9.90 -15.77 -7.96
CA GLY A 154 -10.54 -16.75 -7.08
C GLY A 154 -12.05 -16.59 -6.98
N HIS A 155 -12.63 -17.43 -6.11
CA HIS A 155 -14.08 -17.49 -5.89
C HIS A 155 -14.36 -17.20 -4.41
N ASP A 156 -15.33 -16.32 -4.19
CA ASP A 156 -15.86 -16.01 -2.86
C ASP A 156 -17.25 -15.40 -3.03
N PRO A 157 -18.28 -15.83 -2.28
CA PRO A 157 -19.64 -15.28 -2.41
C PRO A 157 -19.70 -13.75 -2.25
N MET A 158 -18.80 -13.17 -1.45
CA MET A 158 -18.72 -11.72 -1.29
C MET A 158 -18.23 -11.00 -2.55
N LEU A 159 -17.42 -11.65 -3.38
CA LEU A 159 -17.00 -11.09 -4.66
C LEU A 159 -18.19 -10.97 -5.62
N GLU A 160 -19.10 -11.94 -5.61
CA GLU A 160 -20.32 -11.88 -6.45
C GLU A 160 -21.15 -10.65 -6.08
N SER A 161 -21.35 -10.41 -4.78
CA SER A 161 -22.07 -9.22 -4.32
C SER A 161 -21.38 -7.91 -4.73
N ILE A 162 -20.05 -7.86 -4.68
CA ILE A 162 -19.28 -6.68 -5.11
C ILE A 162 -19.40 -6.48 -6.62
N LEU A 163 -19.41 -7.55 -7.41
CA LEU A 163 -19.56 -7.46 -8.86
C LEU A 163 -20.98 -7.04 -9.25
N CYS A 164 -22.02 -7.56 -8.58
CA CYS A 164 -23.39 -7.10 -8.78
C CYS A 164 -23.55 -5.60 -8.49
N ASP A 165 -22.92 -5.10 -7.42
CA ASP A 165 -22.91 -3.65 -7.11
C ASP A 165 -22.20 -2.82 -8.20
N ASN A 166 -21.41 -3.47 -9.07
CA ASN A 166 -20.59 -2.82 -10.10
C ASN A 166 -20.83 -3.41 -11.50
N GLU A 167 -22.02 -3.93 -11.78
CA GLU A 167 -22.39 -4.64 -13.02
C GLU A 167 -22.11 -3.87 -14.31
N ARG A 168 -22.14 -2.54 -14.25
CA ARG A 168 -21.84 -1.66 -15.39
C ARG A 168 -20.35 -1.60 -15.75
N ARG A 169 -19.47 -2.12 -14.87
CA ARG A 169 -18.02 -2.14 -15.12
C ARG A 169 -17.62 -3.48 -15.72
N PRO A 170 -16.80 -3.48 -16.75
CA PRO A 170 -16.21 -4.73 -17.26
C PRO A 170 -15.51 -5.49 -16.14
N SER A 171 -15.68 -6.79 -16.09
CA SER A 171 -14.96 -7.65 -15.15
C SER A 171 -14.35 -8.85 -15.85
N LEU A 172 -13.20 -9.29 -15.36
CA LEU A 172 -12.46 -10.44 -15.82
C LEU A 172 -12.15 -11.36 -14.64
N ARG A 173 -12.57 -12.62 -14.74
CA ARG A 173 -12.32 -13.63 -13.72
C ARG A 173 -11.10 -14.46 -14.08
N LEU A 174 -10.24 -14.69 -13.09
CA LEU A 174 -9.01 -15.46 -13.23
C LEU A 174 -8.93 -16.52 -12.14
N ALA A 175 -8.29 -17.63 -12.47
CA ALA A 175 -7.96 -18.65 -11.48
C ALA A 175 -6.94 -18.09 -10.45
N PRO A 176 -6.98 -18.54 -9.20
CA PRO A 176 -5.90 -18.30 -8.26
C PRO A 176 -4.59 -18.89 -8.78
N SER A 177 -3.45 -18.30 -8.37
CA SER A 177 -2.16 -18.94 -8.66
C SER A 177 -2.13 -20.37 -8.10
N PRO A 178 -1.67 -21.38 -8.84
CA PRO A 178 -1.53 -22.75 -8.34
C PRO A 178 -0.54 -22.85 -7.16
N GLN A 179 0.37 -21.91 -7.04
CA GLN A 179 1.30 -21.79 -5.92
C GLN A 179 0.74 -20.98 -4.75
N ALA A 180 -0.49 -20.47 -4.87
CA ALA A 180 -1.13 -19.71 -3.82
C ALA A 180 -1.39 -20.59 -2.60
N ARG A 181 -0.87 -20.19 -1.44
CA ARG A 181 -1.09 -20.85 -0.17
C ARG A 181 -1.45 -19.83 0.89
N ARG A 182 -2.26 -20.23 1.84
CA ARG A 182 -2.62 -19.37 2.96
C ARG A 182 -1.39 -19.11 3.84
N LYS A 183 -1.07 -17.84 4.02
CA LYS A 183 0.01 -17.40 4.92
C LYS A 183 -0.49 -17.40 6.36
N THR A 184 0.38 -17.84 7.27
CA THR A 184 0.15 -17.74 8.71
C THR A 184 0.30 -16.29 9.18
N ASP A 185 -0.23 -15.99 10.36
CA ASP A 185 -0.05 -14.66 10.97
C ASP A 185 1.41 -14.35 11.29
N ALA A 186 2.20 -15.38 11.62
CA ALA A 186 3.65 -15.24 11.82
C ALA A 186 4.36 -14.82 10.53
N GLU A 187 4.05 -15.47 9.40
CA GLU A 187 4.59 -15.10 8.09
C GLU A 187 4.17 -13.68 7.67
N ARG A 188 2.92 -13.28 7.93
CA ARG A 188 2.44 -11.93 7.66
C ARG A 188 3.19 -10.90 8.51
N ARG A 189 3.41 -11.16 9.80
CA ARG A 189 4.21 -10.28 10.68
C ARG A 189 5.67 -10.21 10.22
N ALA A 190 6.27 -11.35 9.86
CA ALA A 190 7.63 -11.39 9.34
C ALA A 190 7.78 -10.58 8.03
N ALA A 191 6.82 -10.70 7.12
CA ALA A 191 6.79 -9.93 5.87
C ALA A 191 6.68 -8.41 6.12
N ARG A 192 5.82 -7.97 7.06
CA ARG A 192 5.71 -6.56 7.44
C ARG A 192 7.01 -6.05 8.06
N ARG A 193 7.59 -6.81 8.99
CA ARG A 193 8.89 -6.47 9.59
C ARG A 193 9.97 -6.30 8.53
N ALA A 194 10.06 -7.21 7.58
CA ALA A 194 11.02 -7.12 6.48
C ALA A 194 10.77 -5.89 5.59
N ALA A 195 9.51 -5.54 5.33
CA ALA A 195 9.16 -4.36 4.56
C ALA A 195 9.51 -3.05 5.29
N PHE A 196 9.27 -2.96 6.61
CA PHE A 196 9.73 -1.82 7.42
C PHE A 196 11.26 -1.73 7.45
N ARG A 197 11.96 -2.85 7.65
CA ARG A 197 13.43 -2.88 7.63
C ARG A 197 13.98 -2.33 6.33
N ARG A 198 13.48 -2.79 5.17
CA ARG A 198 13.92 -2.25 3.86
C ARG A 198 13.67 -0.77 3.72
N TYR A 199 12.50 -0.29 4.17
CA TYR A 199 12.16 1.12 4.07
C TYR A 199 13.08 2.01 4.91
N PHE A 200 13.48 1.57 6.10
CA PHE A 200 14.36 2.30 7.02
C PHE A 200 15.85 1.92 6.90
N GLU A 201 16.25 1.14 5.90
CA GLU A 201 17.63 0.65 5.73
C GLU A 201 18.65 1.79 5.69
N ASN A 202 18.33 2.88 4.99
CA ASN A 202 19.18 4.07 4.87
C ASN A 202 18.66 5.24 5.71
N ALA A 203 17.88 4.97 6.74
CA ALA A 203 17.36 6.01 7.63
C ALA A 203 18.44 6.50 8.59
N SER A 204 18.38 7.78 8.91
CA SER A 204 19.26 8.42 9.88
C SER A 204 18.45 9.19 10.94
N LEU A 205 19.07 9.45 12.08
CA LEU A 205 18.48 10.28 13.12
C LEU A 205 18.51 11.74 12.68
N ARG A 206 17.35 12.41 12.77
CA ARG A 206 17.18 13.82 12.47
C ARG A 206 16.42 14.47 13.62
N SER A 207 16.96 15.59 14.13
CA SER A 207 16.26 16.40 15.14
C SER A 207 15.38 17.43 14.45
N VAL A 208 14.09 17.46 14.80
CA VAL A 208 13.10 18.39 14.25
C VAL A 208 12.45 19.15 15.38
N ARG A 209 12.27 20.47 15.24
CA ARG A 209 11.60 21.30 16.23
C ARG A 209 10.08 21.14 16.14
N THR A 210 9.42 20.94 17.27
CA THR A 210 7.96 20.74 17.34
C THR A 210 7.18 22.03 17.04
N ASP A 211 7.77 23.21 17.28
CA ASP A 211 7.16 24.51 16.96
C ASP A 211 7.05 24.76 15.43
N ARG A 212 7.76 23.96 14.62
CA ARG A 212 7.69 23.99 13.15
C ARG A 212 6.78 22.91 12.56
N LEU A 213 6.18 22.07 13.41
CA LEU A 213 5.36 20.95 13.01
C LEU A 213 3.92 21.11 13.52
N GLN A 214 2.97 21.03 12.62
CA GLN A 214 1.59 20.74 12.98
C GLN A 214 1.47 19.24 13.31
N ILE A 215 1.30 18.92 14.61
CA ILE A 215 1.14 17.52 15.05
C ILE A 215 -0.33 17.15 14.99
N GLU A 216 -0.64 16.12 14.19
CA GLU A 216 -1.99 15.61 13.96
C GLU A 216 -2.22 14.27 14.63
N GLY A 217 -3.42 14.09 15.17
CA GLY A 217 -3.80 12.89 15.92
C GLY A 217 -3.23 12.88 17.33
N GLY A 218 -3.77 12.03 18.18
CA GLY A 218 -3.38 11.89 19.58
C GLY A 218 -4.37 12.50 20.55
N PRO A 219 -4.11 12.34 21.88
CA PRO A 219 -5.09 12.64 22.92
C PRO A 219 -5.34 14.14 23.13
N ALA A 220 -4.35 14.98 22.85
CA ALA A 220 -4.49 16.43 22.93
C ALA A 220 -3.42 17.14 22.07
N PRO A 221 -3.69 18.39 21.62
CA PRO A 221 -2.68 19.23 20.98
C PRO A 221 -1.47 19.48 21.91
N GLY A 222 -0.27 19.53 21.33
CA GLY A 222 0.97 19.85 22.07
C GLY A 222 1.61 18.68 22.84
N ILE A 223 0.94 17.55 23.00
CA ILE A 223 1.57 16.36 23.58
C ILE A 223 2.52 15.74 22.55
N ALA A 224 3.79 15.59 22.92
CA ALA A 224 4.76 14.93 22.05
C ALA A 224 4.36 13.48 21.75
N PRO A 225 4.60 12.98 20.52
CA PRO A 225 4.37 11.58 20.22
C PRO A 225 5.32 10.69 21.03
N PRO A 226 4.86 9.53 21.52
CA PRO A 226 5.68 8.62 22.31
C PRO A 226 6.79 7.99 21.47
N GLU A 227 7.86 7.58 22.14
CA GLU A 227 8.96 6.85 21.52
C GLU A 227 8.48 5.56 20.82
N ARG A 228 9.17 5.19 19.76
CA ARG A 228 8.87 4.02 18.91
C ARG A 228 7.57 4.12 18.11
N LEU A 229 6.82 5.21 18.22
CA LEU A 229 5.63 5.41 17.39
C LEU A 229 6.03 5.63 15.93
N LEU A 230 5.37 4.93 15.03
CA LEU A 230 5.44 5.20 13.59
C LEU A 230 4.59 6.44 13.29
N VAL A 231 5.18 7.40 12.61
CA VAL A 231 4.54 8.67 12.21
C VAL A 231 4.72 8.91 10.72
N GLY A 232 3.77 9.64 10.12
CA GLY A 232 3.89 10.19 8.78
C GLY A 232 4.41 11.62 8.85
N LEU A 233 5.26 11.99 7.92
CA LEU A 233 5.73 13.36 7.73
C LEU A 233 5.15 13.90 6.43
N ALA A 234 4.56 15.10 6.47
CA ALA A 234 3.98 15.72 5.29
C ALA A 234 4.42 17.19 5.15
N ASP A 235 4.33 17.71 3.93
CA ASP A 235 4.54 19.13 3.65
C ASP A 235 3.35 19.98 4.14
N ALA A 236 3.44 21.29 3.96
CA ALA A 236 2.38 22.23 4.33
C ALA A 236 1.07 22.00 3.55
N GLY A 237 1.16 21.50 2.32
CA GLY A 237 0.01 21.15 1.47
C GLY A 237 -0.65 19.82 1.84
N GLY A 238 -0.05 19.04 2.76
CA GLY A 238 -0.55 17.74 3.19
C GLY A 238 -0.14 16.56 2.30
N ARG A 239 0.87 16.75 1.44
CA ARG A 239 1.50 15.65 0.69
C ARG A 239 2.45 14.91 1.62
N ASP A 240 2.26 13.60 1.73
CA ASP A 240 3.13 12.76 2.55
C ASP A 240 4.54 12.69 1.93
N LEU A 241 5.56 12.98 2.71
CA LEU A 241 6.97 12.98 2.30
C LEU A 241 7.67 11.67 2.66
N ALA A 242 7.46 11.20 3.89
CA ALA A 242 8.09 9.98 4.41
C ALA A 242 7.37 9.46 5.66
N LEU A 243 7.72 8.23 6.04
CA LEU A 243 7.50 7.74 7.40
C LEU A 243 8.72 8.04 8.26
N ALA A 244 8.47 8.21 9.55
CA ALA A 244 9.52 8.26 10.56
C ALA A 244 9.13 7.43 11.79
N ILE A 245 10.13 7.08 12.61
CA ILE A 245 9.95 6.49 13.92
C ILE A 245 10.43 7.50 14.94
N VAL A 246 9.62 7.79 15.94
CA VAL A 246 10.03 8.64 17.06
C VAL A 246 11.11 7.91 17.85
N ALA A 247 12.34 8.42 17.80
CA ALA A 247 13.48 7.87 18.55
C ALA A 247 13.54 8.43 19.96
N ALA A 248 13.29 9.74 20.12
CA ALA A 248 13.18 10.41 21.40
C ALA A 248 12.29 11.65 21.28
N ALA A 249 11.63 12.02 22.37
CA ALA A 249 10.93 13.28 22.51
C ALA A 249 11.54 14.07 23.68
N ARG A 250 11.88 15.33 23.45
CA ARG A 250 12.42 16.24 24.47
C ARG A 250 11.50 17.45 24.62
N PRO A 251 10.42 17.30 25.39
CA PRO A 251 9.42 18.37 25.53
C PRO A 251 9.99 19.69 26.05
N GLU A 252 10.99 19.60 26.93
CA GLU A 252 11.67 20.75 27.55
C GLU A 252 12.40 21.64 26.55
N THR A 253 12.88 21.06 25.43
CA THR A 253 13.57 21.81 24.36
C THR A 253 12.70 21.97 23.10
N GLY A 254 11.52 21.35 23.07
CA GLY A 254 10.65 21.33 21.91
C GLY A 254 11.27 20.58 20.72
N VAL A 255 12.05 19.52 20.96
CA VAL A 255 12.76 18.75 19.93
C VAL A 255 12.25 17.31 19.90
N LEU A 256 12.04 16.81 18.69
CA LEU A 256 11.82 15.39 18.39
C LEU A 256 13.00 14.85 17.59
N ASP A 257 13.56 13.74 18.06
CA ASP A 257 14.51 12.95 17.28
C ASP A 257 13.75 11.87 16.52
N LEU A 258 13.84 11.89 15.22
CA LEU A 258 13.15 11.00 14.30
C LEU A 258 14.14 10.14 13.53
N LEU A 259 13.96 8.83 13.53
CA LEU A 259 14.62 7.93 12.58
C LEU A 259 13.82 7.94 11.27
N MET A 260 14.40 8.47 10.21
CA MET A 260 13.71 8.69 8.95
C MET A 260 14.65 8.59 7.75
N PRO A 261 14.16 8.19 6.56
CA PRO A 261 14.93 8.28 5.33
C PRO A 261 15.24 9.74 4.98
N GLU A 262 16.18 9.94 4.09
CA GLU A 262 16.46 11.27 3.58
C GLU A 262 15.26 11.83 2.78
N ILE A 263 14.87 13.06 3.09
CA ILE A 263 13.85 13.81 2.37
C ILE A 263 14.40 15.14 1.90
N ARG A 264 13.96 15.59 0.72
CA ARG A 264 14.44 16.85 0.11
C ARG A 264 13.76 18.07 0.69
N GLU A 265 12.52 17.91 1.17
CA GLU A 265 11.68 18.98 1.69
C GLU A 265 11.58 18.89 3.20
N GLN A 266 11.47 20.06 3.86
CA GLN A 266 11.23 20.06 5.30
C GLN A 266 9.77 19.71 5.60
N PRO A 267 9.51 18.80 6.55
CA PRO A 267 8.15 18.49 6.95
C PRO A 267 7.54 19.67 7.72
N ALA A 268 6.29 19.98 7.42
CA ALA A 268 5.47 20.95 8.13
C ALA A 268 4.41 20.29 9.02
N ARG A 269 4.11 19.00 8.75
CA ARG A 269 3.10 18.24 9.48
C ARG A 269 3.67 16.89 9.93
N LEU A 270 3.33 16.50 11.15
CA LEU A 270 3.60 15.19 11.70
C LEU A 270 2.27 14.52 12.03
N ILE A 271 2.02 13.37 11.43
CA ILE A 271 0.78 12.62 11.53
C ILE A 271 1.03 11.37 12.37
N ARG A 272 0.38 11.25 13.51
CA ARG A 272 0.53 10.09 14.39
C ARG A 272 -0.13 8.86 13.78
N GLY A 273 0.59 7.73 13.81
CA GLY A 273 0.03 6.41 13.55
C GLY A 273 -0.47 5.71 14.82
N ALA A 274 -0.81 4.43 14.65
CA ALA A 274 -1.22 3.54 15.72
C ALA A 274 -0.25 2.35 15.92
N ILE A 275 0.91 2.38 15.30
CA ILE A 275 1.88 1.28 15.29
C ILE A 275 3.13 1.71 16.04
N PHE A 276 3.58 0.86 16.94
CA PHE A 276 4.87 0.97 17.59
C PHE A 276 5.81 -0.07 16.99
N LEU A 277 7.03 0.34 16.66
CA LEU A 277 8.07 -0.53 16.11
C LEU A 277 9.21 -0.68 17.11
N ASP A 278 9.64 -1.91 17.37
CA ASP A 278 10.82 -2.15 18.17
C ASP A 278 12.13 -1.90 17.39
N ALA A 279 13.27 -2.14 18.03
CA ALA A 279 14.59 -1.94 17.41
C ALA A 279 14.84 -2.85 16.18
N ASN A 280 14.07 -3.93 16.05
CA ASN A 280 14.12 -4.86 14.91
C ASN A 280 12.99 -4.63 13.90
N PHE A 281 12.27 -3.51 13.99
CA PHE A 281 11.13 -3.15 13.16
C PHE A 281 9.93 -4.12 13.28
N ALA A 282 9.84 -4.86 14.39
CA ALA A 282 8.65 -5.67 14.66
C ALA A 282 7.56 -4.80 15.32
N GLU A 283 6.31 -5.02 14.88
CA GLU A 283 5.15 -4.35 15.46
C GLU A 283 4.97 -4.79 16.93
N ARG A 284 4.89 -3.83 17.84
CA ARG A 284 4.45 -4.03 19.22
C ARG A 284 2.97 -3.67 19.33
N GLN A 285 2.23 -4.47 20.04
CA GLN A 285 0.92 -4.04 20.51
C GLN A 285 1.14 -2.85 21.45
N SER A 286 0.42 -1.76 21.23
CA SER A 286 0.29 -0.72 22.24
C SER A 286 -0.13 -1.42 23.54
N ALA A 287 0.63 -1.28 24.60
CA ALA A 287 0.07 -1.54 25.91
C ALA A 287 -1.11 -0.57 26.03
N ALA A 288 -2.33 -1.09 25.81
CA ALA A 288 -3.54 -0.33 25.93
C ALA A 288 -3.48 0.33 27.31
N THR A 289 -3.45 1.63 27.32
CA THR A 289 -3.81 2.38 28.50
C THR A 289 -5.25 1.97 28.82
N VAL A 290 -5.38 1.15 29.84
CA VAL A 290 -6.65 0.84 30.52
C VAL A 290 -7.23 2.13 31.07
#